data_d57c416587c227dad7850dcd2a38d0ba
#
_entry.id   d57c416587c227dad7850dcd2a38d0ba
#
_cell.length_a   1.000
_cell.length_b   1.000
_cell.length_c   1.000
_cell.angle_alpha   90.00
_cell.angle_beta   90.00
_cell.angle_gamma   90.00
#
_symmetry.space_group_name_H-M   'P 1'
#
loop_
_entity.id
_entity.type
_entity.pdbx_description
1 polymer ?
#
loop_
_entity_poly.entity_id
_entity_poly.type
_entity_poly.pdbx_seq_one_letter_code
_entity_poly.pdbx_strand_id
1 'polypeptide(L)'
;MSKLAILLAGLVGLGGCASVEVEDYAAEKPELDLTRYFNGTLDADGIFQDRSGKVVKRFHVLIDARWQGNTGTLDERFTYSDGSTQRRVWTLTRLDAHRYTGKADDVVGEASGEARGNALRWKYVMALPVEGKVYNVDFDDWMFLMDDRVMLNRSVMSKFGFQLGEVTLSFRKRD
;
A
#
# COMPACT_ATOMS: atom_id res chain seq x y z
N MET A 1 23.74 53.93 -37.60
CA MET A 1 24.22 52.57 -37.17
C MET A 1 23.45 52.19 -35.91
N SER A 2 22.36 51.43 -36.11
CA SER A 2 21.41 51.05 -35.05
C SER A 2 21.82 49.69 -34.45
N LYS A 3 22.07 49.62 -33.15
CA LYS A 3 22.38 48.36 -32.44
C LYS A 3 21.07 47.77 -31.96
N LEU A 4 20.66 46.70 -32.58
CA LEU A 4 19.51 45.89 -32.19
C LEU A 4 19.96 44.96 -31.04
N ALA A 5 19.46 45.21 -29.82
CA ALA A 5 19.67 44.32 -28.67
C ALA A 5 18.57 43.24 -28.67
N ILE A 6 18.95 41.99 -28.92
CA ILE A 6 18.07 40.83 -28.82
C ILE A 6 18.05 40.40 -27.34
N LEU A 7 16.89 40.62 -26.70
CA LEU A 7 16.59 40.12 -25.34
C LEU A 7 16.19 38.64 -25.46
N LEU A 8 17.08 37.75 -25.07
CA LEU A 8 16.78 36.30 -24.96
C LEU A 8 16.09 36.07 -23.62
N ALA A 9 14.76 36.00 -23.60
CA ALA A 9 13.99 35.58 -22.44
C ALA A 9 14.12 34.06 -22.26
N GLY A 10 14.97 33.63 -21.34
CA GLY A 10 15.09 32.23 -20.95
C GLY A 10 13.83 31.82 -20.18
N LEU A 11 12.98 30.95 -20.77
CA LEU A 11 11.95 30.21 -20.04
C LEU A 11 12.64 29.20 -19.13
N VAL A 12 12.76 29.51 -17.85
CA VAL A 12 13.09 28.53 -16.81
C VAL A 12 11.82 27.72 -16.57
N GLY A 13 11.71 26.59 -17.23
CA GLY A 13 10.68 25.60 -16.91
C GLY A 13 10.92 25.05 -15.49
N LEU A 14 10.10 25.45 -14.53
CA LEU A 14 9.99 24.80 -13.24
C LEU A 14 9.41 23.42 -13.47
N GLY A 15 10.25 22.44 -13.76
CA GLY A 15 9.91 21.02 -13.71
C GLY A 15 9.63 20.64 -12.24
N GLY A 16 8.41 20.88 -11.77
CA GLY A 16 7.95 20.32 -10.51
C GLY A 16 8.01 18.79 -10.62
N CYS A 17 8.67 18.13 -9.66
CA CYS A 17 8.55 16.67 -9.51
C CYS A 17 7.08 16.40 -9.16
N ALA A 18 6.27 16.03 -10.16
CA ALA A 18 4.92 15.55 -9.93
C ALA A 18 5.05 14.23 -9.15
N SER A 19 4.41 14.14 -7.99
CA SER A 19 4.26 12.86 -7.29
C SER A 19 3.39 11.95 -8.13
N VAL A 20 3.69 10.64 -8.14
CA VAL A 20 2.84 9.65 -8.77
C VAL A 20 1.52 9.57 -8.01
N GLU A 21 0.41 9.67 -8.74
CA GLU A 21 -0.94 9.54 -8.19
C GLU A 21 -1.61 8.27 -8.73
N VAL A 22 -2.60 7.75 -8.00
CA VAL A 22 -3.26 6.50 -8.40
C VAL A 22 -4.00 6.64 -9.74
N GLU A 23 -4.44 7.84 -10.09
CA GLU A 23 -5.07 8.16 -11.36
C GLU A 23 -4.16 7.92 -12.58
N ASP A 24 -2.84 7.98 -12.41
CA ASP A 24 -1.86 7.71 -13.48
C ASP A 24 -2.00 6.27 -14.02
N TYR A 25 -2.61 5.38 -13.24
CA TYR A 25 -2.84 3.96 -13.59
C TYR A 25 -4.24 3.67 -14.12
N ALA A 26 -5.11 4.67 -14.31
CA ALA A 26 -6.52 4.47 -14.66
C ALA A 26 -6.75 3.62 -15.93
N ALA A 27 -5.81 3.66 -16.89
CA ALA A 27 -5.89 2.88 -18.13
C ALA A 27 -5.27 1.48 -18.02
N GLU A 28 -4.58 1.17 -16.93
CA GLU A 28 -3.83 -0.09 -16.75
C GLU A 28 -4.77 -1.27 -16.47
N LYS A 29 -4.34 -2.46 -16.92
CA LYS A 29 -5.09 -3.71 -16.77
C LYS A 29 -4.21 -4.81 -16.16
N PRO A 30 -4.83 -5.81 -15.50
CA PRO A 30 -6.27 -5.99 -15.24
C PRO A 30 -6.80 -4.97 -14.23
N GLU A 31 -8.08 -4.61 -14.32
CA GLU A 31 -8.69 -3.67 -13.38
C GLU A 31 -8.84 -4.30 -11.99
N LEU A 32 -8.35 -3.60 -10.97
CA LEU A 32 -8.39 -4.04 -9.59
C LEU A 32 -9.73 -3.66 -8.92
N ASP A 33 -10.51 -4.68 -8.58
CA ASP A 33 -11.64 -4.58 -7.67
C ASP A 33 -11.33 -5.38 -6.40
N LEU A 34 -11.25 -4.70 -5.25
CA LEU A 34 -10.91 -5.34 -3.97
C LEU A 34 -11.94 -6.41 -3.58
N THR A 35 -13.21 -6.20 -3.93
CA THR A 35 -14.28 -7.16 -3.60
C THR A 35 -14.14 -8.47 -4.36
N ARG A 36 -13.53 -8.42 -5.53
CA ARG A 36 -13.24 -9.58 -6.37
C ARG A 36 -11.89 -10.21 -6.01
N TYR A 37 -10.85 -9.36 -5.81
CA TYR A 37 -9.51 -9.87 -5.54
C TYR A 37 -9.41 -10.47 -4.14
N PHE A 38 -9.77 -9.72 -3.10
CA PHE A 38 -9.79 -10.20 -1.71
C PHE A 38 -11.09 -10.95 -1.39
N ASN A 39 -11.33 -12.04 -2.09
CA ASN A 39 -12.46 -12.94 -1.86
C ASN A 39 -11.99 -14.38 -2.03
N GLY A 40 -12.03 -15.18 -0.95
CA GLY A 40 -11.44 -16.51 -0.83
C GLY A 40 -10.14 -16.51 -0.03
N THR A 41 -9.31 -17.52 -0.21
CA THR A 41 -8.04 -17.66 0.52
C THR A 41 -6.86 -17.17 -0.33
N LEU A 42 -5.97 -16.41 0.29
CA LEU A 42 -4.75 -15.93 -0.34
C LEU A 42 -3.55 -16.29 0.54
N ASP A 43 -2.40 -16.51 -0.10
CA ASP A 43 -1.09 -16.47 0.52
C ASP A 43 -0.42 -15.14 0.21
N ALA A 44 0.35 -14.62 1.16
CA ALA A 44 1.25 -13.52 0.89
C ALA A 44 2.62 -13.79 1.52
N ASP A 45 3.67 -13.56 0.75
CA ASP A 45 5.05 -13.64 1.22
C ASP A 45 5.66 -12.25 1.23
N GLY A 46 6.30 -11.88 2.33
CA GLY A 46 6.81 -10.54 2.51
C GLY A 46 8.17 -10.45 3.19
N ILE A 47 8.80 -9.32 2.93
CA ILE A 47 10.02 -8.89 3.58
C ILE A 47 9.83 -7.51 4.20
N PHE A 48 10.42 -7.29 5.36
CA PHE A 48 10.61 -5.96 5.91
C PHE A 48 12.08 -5.56 5.79
N GLN A 49 12.31 -4.39 5.21
CA GLN A 49 13.63 -3.78 5.03
C GLN A 49 13.73 -2.53 5.90
N ASP A 50 14.83 -2.38 6.62
CA ASP A 50 15.11 -1.15 7.33
C ASP A 50 15.48 -0.01 6.33
N ARG A 51 15.72 1.19 6.85
CA ARG A 51 16.06 2.36 6.03
C ARG A 51 17.37 2.24 5.24
N SER A 52 18.22 1.24 5.57
CA SER A 52 19.45 0.95 4.83
C SER A 52 19.23 -0.01 3.66
N GLY A 53 18.00 -0.55 3.53
CA GLY A 53 17.65 -1.58 2.55
C GLY A 53 17.94 -3.01 3.01
N LYS A 54 18.45 -3.20 4.24
CA LYS A 54 18.71 -4.53 4.78
C LYS A 54 17.41 -5.22 5.13
N VAL A 55 17.23 -6.46 4.64
CA VAL A 55 16.12 -7.32 5.05
C VAL A 55 16.34 -7.74 6.52
N VAL A 56 15.47 -7.28 7.41
CA VAL A 56 15.53 -7.56 8.84
C VAL A 56 14.47 -8.56 9.29
N LYS A 57 13.41 -8.77 8.50
CA LYS A 57 12.39 -9.77 8.79
C LYS A 57 11.77 -10.30 7.48
N ARG A 58 11.44 -11.60 7.48
CA ARG A 58 10.64 -12.24 6.43
C ARG A 58 9.39 -12.81 7.10
N PHE A 59 8.31 -12.89 6.35
CA PHE A 59 7.06 -13.43 6.89
C PHE A 59 6.17 -13.99 5.78
N HIS A 60 5.33 -14.92 6.19
CA HIS A 60 4.24 -15.46 5.40
C HIS A 60 2.92 -15.07 6.05
N VAL A 61 1.90 -14.80 5.26
CA VAL A 61 0.55 -14.47 5.71
C VAL A 61 -0.45 -15.37 5.01
N LEU A 62 -1.23 -16.10 5.79
CA LEU A 62 -2.44 -16.74 5.28
C LEU A 62 -3.61 -15.80 5.51
N ILE A 63 -4.34 -15.48 4.45
CA ILE A 63 -5.44 -14.52 4.46
C ILE A 63 -6.72 -15.23 4.07
N ASP A 64 -7.73 -15.21 4.94
CA ASP A 64 -9.09 -15.60 4.62
C ASP A 64 -9.94 -14.35 4.44
N ALA A 65 -10.35 -14.09 3.21
CA ALA A 65 -11.04 -12.88 2.81
C ALA A 65 -12.46 -13.18 2.33
N ARG A 66 -13.41 -12.32 2.70
CA ARG A 66 -14.81 -12.43 2.29
C ARG A 66 -15.49 -11.07 2.26
N TRP A 67 -16.45 -10.92 1.36
CA TRP A 67 -17.28 -9.74 1.27
C TRP A 67 -18.76 -10.07 1.48
N GLN A 68 -19.46 -9.15 2.15
CA GLN A 68 -20.89 -9.18 2.33
C GLN A 68 -21.45 -7.77 2.05
N GLY A 69 -22.07 -7.61 0.89
CA GLY A 69 -22.43 -6.29 0.39
C GLY A 69 -21.18 -5.41 0.21
N ASN A 70 -21.17 -4.25 0.83
CA ASN A 70 -20.05 -3.30 0.78
C ASN A 70 -19.01 -3.51 1.89
N THR A 71 -19.14 -4.53 2.72
CA THR A 71 -18.24 -4.80 3.84
C THR A 71 -17.40 -6.04 3.55
N GLY A 72 -16.07 -5.88 3.61
CA GLY A 72 -15.08 -6.93 3.49
C GLY A 72 -14.44 -7.26 4.83
N THR A 73 -14.12 -8.52 5.06
CA THR A 73 -13.31 -8.96 6.20
C THR A 73 -12.09 -9.69 5.65
N LEU A 74 -10.88 -9.31 6.07
CA LEU A 74 -9.63 -10.00 5.78
C LEU A 74 -9.04 -10.49 7.11
N ASP A 75 -9.04 -11.78 7.34
CA ASP A 75 -8.43 -12.42 8.51
C ASP A 75 -7.02 -12.86 8.15
N GLU A 76 -6.02 -12.13 8.62
CA GLU A 76 -4.61 -12.28 8.29
C GLU A 76 -3.88 -13.01 9.42
N ARG A 77 -3.26 -14.14 9.12
CA ARG A 77 -2.42 -14.92 10.04
C ARG A 77 -0.98 -14.88 9.57
N PHE A 78 -0.16 -14.15 10.30
CA PHE A 78 1.27 -13.97 10.03
C PHE A 78 2.09 -15.05 10.72
N THR A 79 3.10 -15.54 10.01
CA THR A 79 4.20 -16.37 10.55
C THR A 79 5.51 -15.72 10.15
N TYR A 80 6.30 -15.32 11.12
CA TYR A 80 7.56 -14.63 10.91
C TYR A 80 8.75 -15.58 10.89
N SER A 81 9.86 -15.15 10.29
CA SER A 81 11.08 -15.95 10.18
C SER A 81 11.77 -16.30 11.53
N ASP A 82 11.40 -15.61 12.61
CA ASP A 82 11.84 -15.91 13.98
C ASP A 82 10.89 -16.89 14.71
N GLY A 83 9.86 -17.40 14.01
CA GLY A 83 8.85 -18.31 14.57
C GLY A 83 7.71 -17.60 15.30
N SER A 84 7.77 -16.29 15.49
CA SER A 84 6.65 -15.54 16.08
C SER A 84 5.46 -15.49 15.13
N THR A 85 4.26 -15.31 15.70
CA THR A 85 3.01 -15.23 14.95
C THR A 85 2.23 -13.99 15.35
N GLN A 86 1.39 -13.50 14.44
CA GLN A 86 0.46 -12.39 14.68
C GLN A 86 -0.83 -12.65 13.91
N ARG A 87 -1.94 -12.15 14.41
CA ARG A 87 -3.20 -12.10 13.69
C ARG A 87 -3.66 -10.66 13.59
N ARG A 88 -4.14 -10.27 12.40
CA ARG A 88 -4.81 -9.00 12.15
C ARG A 88 -6.10 -9.26 11.40
N VAL A 89 -7.16 -8.57 11.78
CA VAL A 89 -8.43 -8.64 11.06
C VAL A 89 -8.77 -7.24 10.56
N TRP A 90 -8.78 -7.08 9.24
CA TRP A 90 -9.30 -5.89 8.62
C TRP A 90 -10.81 -5.99 8.41
N THR A 91 -11.49 -4.91 8.73
CA THR A 91 -12.85 -4.65 8.24
C THR A 91 -12.77 -3.54 7.21
N LEU A 92 -13.03 -3.86 5.95
CA LEU A 92 -13.01 -2.94 4.82
C LEU A 92 -14.42 -2.48 4.50
N THR A 93 -14.56 -1.24 4.04
CA THR A 93 -15.82 -0.69 3.54
C THR A 93 -15.60 -0.12 2.15
N ARG A 94 -16.38 -0.61 1.17
CA ARG A 94 -16.43 -0.01 -0.16
C ARG A 94 -17.34 1.20 -0.13
N LEU A 95 -16.81 2.39 -0.41
CA LEU A 95 -17.56 3.64 -0.44
C LEU A 95 -18.20 3.88 -1.82
N ASP A 96 -17.47 3.59 -2.88
CA ASP A 96 -17.93 3.67 -4.26
C ASP A 96 -17.11 2.73 -5.18
N ALA A 97 -17.11 2.99 -6.49
CA ALA A 97 -16.40 2.15 -7.46
C ALA A 97 -14.88 2.09 -7.22
N HIS A 98 -14.32 3.12 -6.59
CA HIS A 98 -12.87 3.31 -6.50
C HIS A 98 -12.35 3.49 -5.09
N ARG A 99 -13.18 3.99 -4.16
CA ARG A 99 -12.75 4.37 -2.82
C ARG A 99 -13.18 3.35 -1.77
N TYR A 100 -12.26 3.11 -0.85
CA TYR A 100 -12.42 2.17 0.25
C TYR A 100 -11.90 2.77 1.54
N THR A 101 -12.44 2.32 2.67
CA THR A 101 -11.88 2.57 4.00
C THR A 101 -11.66 1.24 4.71
N GLY A 102 -10.87 1.25 5.80
CA GLY A 102 -10.61 0.06 6.58
C GLY A 102 -10.22 0.33 8.01
N LYS A 103 -10.51 -0.65 8.87
CA LYS A 103 -10.15 -0.64 10.28
C LYS A 103 -9.53 -1.98 10.67
N ALA A 104 -8.55 -1.91 11.57
CA ALA A 104 -8.00 -3.06 12.28
C ALA A 104 -7.60 -2.62 13.69
N ASP A 105 -7.42 -3.56 14.61
CA ASP A 105 -7.17 -3.25 16.03
C ASP A 105 -5.87 -2.48 16.28
N ASP A 106 -4.87 -2.67 15.39
CA ASP A 106 -3.57 -1.99 15.44
C ASP A 106 -3.50 -0.75 14.53
N VAL A 107 -4.62 -0.36 13.89
CA VAL A 107 -4.72 0.84 13.05
C VAL A 107 -5.35 1.99 13.84
N VAL A 108 -4.67 3.13 13.85
CA VAL A 108 -5.14 4.35 14.52
C VAL A 108 -6.13 5.07 13.62
N GLY A 109 -7.37 5.16 14.08
CA GLY A 109 -8.45 5.77 13.31
C GLY A 109 -8.94 4.87 12.17
N GLU A 110 -8.90 5.35 10.94
CA GLU A 110 -9.39 4.65 9.77
C GLU A 110 -8.37 4.76 8.62
N ALA A 111 -8.10 3.65 7.96
CA ALA A 111 -7.34 3.60 6.72
C ALA A 111 -8.20 4.08 5.54
N SER A 112 -7.57 4.63 4.52
CA SER A 112 -8.22 5.04 3.28
C SER A 112 -7.46 4.54 2.07
N GLY A 113 -8.20 4.20 1.00
CA GLY A 113 -7.61 3.75 -0.24
C GLY A 113 -8.41 4.13 -1.46
N GLU A 114 -7.70 4.25 -2.56
CA GLU A 114 -8.25 4.50 -3.87
C GLU A 114 -7.64 3.55 -4.90
N ALA A 115 -8.51 2.91 -5.71
CA ALA A 115 -8.12 2.02 -6.79
C ALA A 115 -8.41 2.66 -8.15
N ARG A 116 -7.42 2.60 -9.07
CA ARG A 116 -7.55 2.99 -10.47
C ARG A 116 -6.79 2.01 -11.35
N GLY A 117 -7.44 1.55 -12.42
CA GLY A 117 -6.85 0.53 -13.27
C GLY A 117 -6.37 -0.67 -12.46
N ASN A 118 -5.11 -1.05 -12.57
CA ASN A 118 -4.53 -2.16 -11.82
C ASN A 118 -3.92 -1.78 -10.47
N ALA A 119 -3.97 -0.50 -10.07
CA ALA A 119 -3.31 0.00 -8.88
C ALA A 119 -4.29 0.33 -7.74
N LEU A 120 -3.85 0.15 -6.50
CA LEU A 120 -4.46 0.65 -5.28
C LEU A 120 -3.38 1.38 -4.48
N ARG A 121 -3.71 2.58 -4.01
CA ARG A 121 -2.94 3.25 -2.96
C ARG A 121 -3.73 3.18 -1.66
N TRP A 122 -3.10 2.65 -0.60
CA TRP A 122 -3.73 2.44 0.71
C TRP A 122 -2.90 3.12 1.79
N LYS A 123 -3.51 4.00 2.57
CA LYS A 123 -2.83 4.80 3.60
C LYS A 123 -3.45 4.60 4.96
N TYR A 124 -2.60 4.43 5.97
CA TYR A 124 -3.02 4.28 7.36
C TYR A 124 -1.91 4.61 8.34
N VAL A 125 -2.30 4.79 9.59
CA VAL A 125 -1.37 4.92 10.72
C VAL A 125 -1.47 3.65 11.56
N MET A 126 -0.35 3.00 11.80
CA MET A 126 -0.30 1.78 12.61
C MET A 126 0.36 2.06 13.96
N ALA A 127 -0.23 1.54 15.03
CA ALA A 127 0.31 1.55 16.39
C ALA A 127 1.26 0.36 16.56
N LEU A 128 2.55 0.57 16.34
CA LEU A 128 3.57 -0.49 16.41
C LEU A 128 4.20 -0.59 17.81
N PRO A 129 4.10 -1.74 18.49
CA PRO A 129 4.86 -1.99 19.72
C PRO A 129 6.33 -2.27 19.39
N VAL A 130 7.22 -1.46 19.95
CA VAL A 130 8.67 -1.61 19.82
C VAL A 130 9.30 -1.43 21.21
N GLU A 131 9.97 -2.44 21.72
CA GLU A 131 10.67 -2.41 23.04
C GLU A 131 9.81 -1.87 24.19
N GLY A 132 8.54 -2.30 24.25
CA GLY A 132 7.60 -1.92 25.31
C GLY A 132 6.97 -0.53 25.15
N LYS A 133 7.27 0.18 24.07
CA LYS A 133 6.62 1.46 23.70
C LYS A 133 5.79 1.29 22.44
N VAL A 134 4.73 2.09 22.31
CA VAL A 134 3.91 2.11 21.09
C VAL A 134 4.26 3.34 20.26
N TYR A 135 4.54 3.12 18.98
CA TYR A 135 4.85 4.17 18.03
C TYR A 135 3.78 4.20 16.93
N ASN A 136 3.19 5.36 16.70
CA ASN A 136 2.34 5.58 15.54
C ASN A 136 3.25 5.81 14.32
N VAL A 137 3.10 4.95 13.33
CA VAL A 137 3.91 4.94 12.09
C VAL A 137 2.97 5.07 10.90
N ASP A 138 3.30 5.97 9.99
CA ASP A 138 2.56 6.19 8.75
C ASP A 138 2.96 5.12 7.72
N PHE A 139 1.95 4.52 7.07
CA PHE A 139 2.08 3.56 6.00
C PHE A 139 1.45 4.12 4.72
N ASP A 140 2.18 4.04 3.62
CA ASP A 140 1.75 4.39 2.27
C ASP A 140 2.01 3.18 1.36
N ASP A 141 0.96 2.39 1.17
CA ASP A 141 1.01 1.13 0.44
C ASP A 141 0.60 1.36 -1.02
N TRP A 142 1.42 0.89 -1.93
CA TRP A 142 1.09 0.77 -3.34
C TRP A 142 0.96 -0.70 -3.72
N MET A 143 -0.20 -1.07 -4.23
CA MET A 143 -0.49 -2.44 -4.67
C MET A 143 -0.78 -2.44 -6.16
N PHE A 144 -0.24 -3.43 -6.88
CA PHE A 144 -0.39 -3.56 -8.32
C PHE A 144 -0.85 -4.96 -8.67
N LEU A 145 -2.04 -5.07 -9.25
CA LEU A 145 -2.56 -6.33 -9.75
C LEU A 145 -1.81 -6.70 -11.04
N MET A 146 -1.12 -7.82 -11.02
CA MET A 146 -0.30 -8.30 -12.14
C MET A 146 -1.11 -9.18 -13.11
N ASP A 147 -1.96 -10.02 -12.54
CA ASP A 147 -2.90 -10.89 -13.22
C ASP A 147 -4.09 -11.18 -12.26
N ASP A 148 -5.00 -12.07 -12.63
CA ASP A 148 -6.19 -12.41 -11.80
C ASP A 148 -5.83 -13.02 -10.43
N ARG A 149 -4.58 -13.43 -10.21
CA ARG A 149 -4.12 -14.16 -9.01
C ARG A 149 -3.03 -13.47 -8.22
N VAL A 150 -2.15 -12.73 -8.87
CA VAL A 150 -0.94 -12.14 -8.26
C VAL A 150 -1.07 -10.64 -8.14
N MET A 151 -0.81 -10.13 -6.95
CA MET A 151 -0.71 -8.70 -6.67
C MET A 151 0.59 -8.43 -5.91
N LEU A 152 1.32 -7.41 -6.34
CA LEU A 152 2.52 -6.95 -5.66
C LEU A 152 2.19 -5.72 -4.81
N ASN A 153 2.79 -5.64 -3.63
CA ASN A 153 2.69 -4.48 -2.74
C ASN A 153 4.07 -3.97 -2.36
N ARG A 154 4.20 -2.66 -2.36
CA ARG A 154 5.30 -1.93 -1.74
C ARG A 154 4.72 -0.91 -0.77
N SER A 155 5.10 -1.01 0.48
CA SER A 155 4.66 -0.13 1.56
C SER A 155 5.84 0.66 2.11
N VAL A 156 5.74 1.98 2.13
CA VAL A 156 6.72 2.85 2.77
C VAL A 156 6.25 3.17 4.18
N MET A 157 7.12 2.91 5.15
CA MET A 157 6.91 3.22 6.55
C MET A 157 7.62 4.53 6.89
N SER A 158 6.90 5.49 7.48
CA SER A 158 7.49 6.78 7.84
C SER A 158 6.97 7.30 9.19
N LYS A 159 7.75 8.22 9.79
CA LYS A 159 7.35 8.96 10.98
C LYS A 159 7.94 10.36 10.93
N PHE A 160 7.09 11.37 11.17
CA PHE A 160 7.49 12.78 11.08
C PHE A 160 8.16 13.14 9.75
N GLY A 161 7.74 12.50 8.64
CA GLY A 161 8.30 12.70 7.30
C GLY A 161 9.61 11.95 7.02
N PHE A 162 10.16 11.20 7.98
CA PHE A 162 11.37 10.38 7.79
C PHE A 162 11.00 8.94 7.51
N GLN A 163 11.53 8.38 6.43
CA GLN A 163 11.37 6.95 6.13
C GLN A 163 12.08 6.09 7.18
N LEU A 164 11.37 5.11 7.71
CA LEU A 164 11.86 4.13 8.70
C LEU A 164 12.25 2.81 8.05
N GLY A 165 11.57 2.45 6.97
CA GLY A 165 11.76 1.20 6.26
C GLY A 165 10.70 0.98 5.20
N GLU A 166 10.73 -0.21 4.61
CA GLU A 166 9.77 -0.63 3.58
C GLU A 166 9.33 -2.07 3.83
N VAL A 167 8.10 -2.34 3.42
CA VAL A 167 7.58 -3.70 3.32
C VAL A 167 7.30 -4.01 1.85
N THR A 168 7.75 -5.15 1.37
CA THR A 168 7.40 -5.67 0.06
C THR A 168 6.65 -6.98 0.24
N LEU A 169 5.48 -7.12 -0.38
CA LEU A 169 4.69 -8.36 -0.38
C LEU A 169 4.33 -8.80 -1.79
N SER A 170 4.20 -10.11 -1.94
CA SER A 170 3.55 -10.74 -3.09
C SER A 170 2.34 -11.51 -2.59
N PHE A 171 1.16 -11.09 -2.98
CA PHE A 171 -0.08 -11.82 -2.72
C PHE A 171 -0.38 -12.79 -3.86
N ARG A 172 -0.92 -13.95 -3.52
CA ARG A 172 -1.36 -14.95 -4.49
C ARG A 172 -2.67 -15.60 -4.02
N LYS A 173 -3.71 -15.50 -4.86
CA LYS A 173 -4.96 -16.24 -4.61
C LYS A 173 -4.71 -17.74 -4.73
N ARG A 174 -5.29 -18.50 -3.80
CA ARG A 174 -5.44 -19.96 -3.92
C ARG A 174 -6.54 -20.29 -4.92
N ASP A 175 -6.46 -21.50 -5.49
CA ASP A 175 -7.52 -22.06 -6.35
C ASP A 175 -8.75 -22.43 -5.52
#